data_5d1b13580700c56b619b414e40e5259d
#
_entry.id   5d1b13580700c56b619b414e40e5259d
#
_cell.length_a   1.000
_cell.length_b   1.000
_cell.length_c   1.000
_cell.angle_alpha   90.00
_cell.angle_beta   90.00
_cell.angle_gamma   90.00
#
_symmetry.space_group_name_H-M   'P 1'
#
loop_
_entity.id
_entity.type
_entity.pdbx_description
1 polymer ?
#
loop_
_entity_poly.entity_id
_entity_poly.type
_entity_poly.pdbx_seq_one_letter_code
_entity_poly.pdbx_strand_id
1 'polypeptide(L)'
;MKLTDFKILTFDCYGTLIDWETGMVNALAPLTARVKTTLTRDQILEAHARHESAQQRWTPARRYSELLAIVYKRLAEEWGVAASWEEALAYGRSIKDWPAFADTAGALQYLKKYYRLAILSNVDNASFALSNVRLQVEFDAIFTAEDIGSYKPSARNFDYMLEKLDGMGIAKSEVLHTAESLFHDHEPATAAGLATCWIHRRHAEGGFGATMKPATEPKVDFRFTSMAELAKAHQEALRG
;
A
#
# COMPACT_ATOMS: atom_id res chain seq x y z
N MET A 1 3.49 -23.27 10.72
CA MET A 1 2.61 -22.42 9.89
C MET A 1 3.02 -22.61 8.43
N LYS A 2 2.09 -22.96 7.56
CA LYS A 2 2.28 -23.14 6.11
C LYS A 2 1.39 -22.14 5.37
N LEU A 3 1.72 -21.78 4.13
CA LEU A 3 0.87 -20.93 3.31
C LEU A 3 -0.55 -21.52 3.14
N THR A 4 -0.64 -22.85 3.07
CA THR A 4 -1.90 -23.58 2.94
C THR A 4 -2.80 -23.59 4.19
N ASP A 5 -2.34 -23.04 5.32
CA ASP A 5 -3.13 -22.99 6.57
C ASP A 5 -4.17 -21.85 6.57
N PHE A 6 -4.07 -20.90 5.64
CA PHE A 6 -4.92 -19.70 5.58
C PHE A 6 -6.11 -19.89 4.64
N LYS A 7 -7.19 -19.14 4.90
CA LYS A 7 -8.38 -19.10 4.03
C LYS A 7 -8.50 -17.80 3.23
N ILE A 8 -7.90 -16.73 3.75
CA ILE A 8 -7.93 -15.42 3.12
C ILE A 8 -6.55 -14.76 3.14
N LEU A 9 -6.20 -14.13 2.04
CA LEU A 9 -5.09 -13.19 1.95
C LEU A 9 -5.65 -11.78 1.95
N THR A 10 -5.22 -10.95 2.89
CA THR A 10 -5.53 -9.52 2.90
C THR A 10 -4.31 -8.76 2.39
N PHE A 11 -4.52 -7.82 1.48
CA PHE A 11 -3.43 -7.10 0.83
C PHE A 11 -3.48 -5.61 1.12
N ASP A 12 -2.32 -5.03 1.42
CA ASP A 12 -2.08 -3.64 1.05
C ASP A 12 -2.03 -3.51 -0.48
N CYS A 13 -2.34 -2.32 -1.00
CA CYS A 13 -2.39 -2.09 -2.44
C CYS A 13 -1.16 -1.36 -2.97
N TYR A 14 -0.91 -0.14 -2.46
CA TYR A 14 0.09 0.77 -3.02
C TYR A 14 1.48 0.52 -2.42
N GLY A 15 2.43 0.10 -3.27
CA GLY A 15 3.75 -0.43 -2.89
C GLY A 15 3.78 -1.96 -2.88
N THR A 16 2.64 -2.62 -2.72
CA THR A 16 2.52 -4.08 -2.72
C THR A 16 2.08 -4.62 -4.09
N LEU A 17 0.95 -4.14 -4.60
CA LEU A 17 0.31 -4.55 -5.85
C LEU A 17 0.47 -3.51 -6.97
N ILE A 18 0.43 -2.23 -6.62
CA ILE A 18 0.62 -1.07 -7.48
C ILE A 18 2.00 -0.46 -7.20
N ASP A 19 2.79 -0.24 -8.25
CA ASP A 19 4.09 0.46 -8.18
C ASP A 19 3.86 1.98 -8.03
N TRP A 20 3.48 2.34 -6.82
CA TRP A 20 3.14 3.70 -6.46
C TRP A 20 4.34 4.65 -6.48
N GLU A 21 5.55 4.17 -6.16
CA GLU A 21 6.75 4.98 -6.18
C GLU A 21 7.06 5.47 -7.60
N THR A 22 6.97 4.59 -8.59
CA THR A 22 7.09 4.97 -10.01
C THR A 22 5.96 5.92 -10.41
N GLY A 23 4.73 5.63 -10.00
CA GLY A 23 3.58 6.48 -10.27
C GLY A 23 3.74 7.89 -9.70
N MET A 24 4.14 8.00 -8.42
CA MET A 24 4.38 9.29 -7.74
C MET A 24 5.50 10.10 -8.38
N VAL A 25 6.66 9.48 -8.60
CA VAL A 25 7.82 10.16 -9.19
C VAL A 25 7.47 10.72 -10.58
N ASN A 26 6.78 9.93 -11.41
CA ASN A 26 6.32 10.38 -12.71
C ASN A 26 5.32 11.54 -12.60
N ALA A 27 4.37 11.46 -11.67
CA ALA A 27 3.38 12.52 -11.48
C ALA A 27 3.96 13.80 -10.86
N LEU A 28 5.05 13.69 -10.09
CA LEU A 28 5.80 14.83 -9.53
C LEU A 28 6.82 15.43 -10.51
N ALA A 29 7.09 14.79 -11.66
CA ALA A 29 8.09 15.26 -12.61
C ALA A 29 7.90 16.74 -13.04
N PRO A 30 6.67 17.25 -13.28
CA PRO A 30 6.48 18.68 -13.62
C PRO A 30 6.86 19.63 -12.47
N LEU A 31 6.77 19.20 -11.21
CA LEU A 31 7.18 19.97 -10.05
C LEU A 31 8.70 19.90 -9.86
N THR A 32 9.27 18.68 -9.87
CA THR A 32 10.70 18.47 -9.61
C THR A 32 11.59 19.08 -10.70
N ALA A 33 11.13 19.15 -11.94
CA ALA A 33 11.84 19.81 -13.03
C ALA A 33 12.05 21.33 -12.80
N ARG A 34 11.30 21.95 -11.89
CA ARG A 34 11.40 23.38 -11.54
C ARG A 34 12.28 23.65 -10.33
N VAL A 35 12.72 22.59 -9.64
CA VAL A 35 13.59 22.69 -8.46
C VAL A 35 15.01 23.09 -8.90
N LYS A 36 15.63 24.03 -8.20
CA LYS A 36 16.97 24.52 -8.57
C LYS A 36 18.06 23.46 -8.44
N THR A 37 17.89 22.52 -7.51
CA THR A 37 18.83 21.42 -7.26
C THR A 37 18.23 20.13 -7.77
N THR A 38 18.99 19.31 -8.49
CA THR A 38 18.54 18.00 -8.93
C THR A 38 18.27 17.11 -7.71
N LEU A 39 17.04 16.64 -7.59
CA LEU A 39 16.64 15.71 -6.54
C LEU A 39 16.82 14.26 -7.04
N THR A 40 17.35 13.41 -6.17
CA THR A 40 17.36 11.97 -6.43
C THR A 40 15.96 11.37 -6.23
N ARG A 41 15.71 10.19 -6.79
CA ARG A 41 14.46 9.45 -6.58
C ARG A 41 14.16 9.29 -5.07
N ASP A 42 15.14 8.86 -4.29
CA ASP A 42 14.95 8.63 -2.85
C ASP A 42 14.64 9.93 -2.09
N GLN A 43 15.28 11.05 -2.43
CA GLN A 43 14.96 12.36 -1.83
C GLN A 43 13.51 12.76 -2.10
N ILE A 44 12.98 12.49 -3.30
CA ILE A 44 11.59 12.78 -3.66
C ILE A 44 10.66 11.89 -2.82
N LEU A 45 10.93 10.58 -2.76
CA LEU A 45 10.10 9.61 -2.04
C LEU A 45 10.10 9.86 -0.52
N GLU A 46 11.25 10.12 0.08
CA GLU A 46 11.37 10.43 1.51
C GLU A 46 10.67 11.75 1.88
N ALA A 47 10.80 12.80 1.06
CA ALA A 47 10.07 14.05 1.28
C ALA A 47 8.55 13.80 1.20
N HIS A 48 8.11 13.04 0.20
CA HIS A 48 6.71 12.65 0.07
C HIS A 48 6.21 11.90 1.31
N ALA A 49 6.92 10.85 1.75
CA ALA A 49 6.57 10.05 2.93
C ALA A 49 6.39 10.90 4.19
N ARG A 50 7.28 11.86 4.45
CA ARG A 50 7.18 12.76 5.62
C ARG A 50 5.92 13.62 5.57
N HIS A 51 5.63 14.26 4.43
CA HIS A 51 4.45 15.12 4.28
C HIS A 51 3.14 14.32 4.29
N GLU A 52 3.12 13.17 3.64
CA GLU A 52 1.97 12.28 3.60
C GLU A 52 1.63 11.77 5.00
N SER A 53 2.58 11.15 5.69
CA SER A 53 2.38 10.62 7.05
C SER A 53 1.95 11.72 8.04
N ALA A 54 2.52 12.94 7.94
CA ALA A 54 2.07 14.07 8.75
C ALA A 54 0.62 14.45 8.43
N GLN A 55 0.25 14.52 7.13
CA GLN A 55 -1.08 14.91 6.73
C GLN A 55 -2.13 13.86 7.10
N GLN A 56 -1.82 12.57 6.98
CA GLN A 56 -2.71 11.48 7.43
C GLN A 56 -3.03 11.59 8.93
N ARG A 57 -2.04 11.94 9.78
CA ARG A 57 -2.26 12.16 11.21
C ARG A 57 -3.13 13.38 11.50
N TRP A 58 -2.98 14.48 10.74
CA TRP A 58 -3.73 15.71 10.98
C TRP A 58 -5.16 15.67 10.46
N THR A 59 -5.39 14.90 9.39
CA THR A 59 -6.72 14.79 8.77
C THR A 59 -7.07 13.34 8.44
N PRO A 60 -7.25 12.46 9.46
CA PRO A 60 -7.37 11.01 9.28
C PRO A 60 -8.61 10.57 8.49
N ALA A 61 -9.62 11.42 8.35
CA ALA A 61 -10.84 11.13 7.58
C ALA A 61 -10.88 11.83 6.21
N ARG A 62 -9.79 12.53 5.80
CA ARG A 62 -9.74 13.18 4.50
C ARG A 62 -9.53 12.16 3.41
N ARG A 63 -10.19 12.32 2.25
CA ARG A 63 -9.96 11.47 1.08
C ARG A 63 -8.51 11.54 0.62
N TYR A 64 -7.97 10.41 0.20
CA TYR A 64 -6.56 10.30 -0.15
C TYR A 64 -6.16 11.19 -1.33
N SER A 65 -6.98 11.28 -2.38
CA SER A 65 -6.75 12.18 -3.51
C SER A 65 -6.68 13.67 -3.11
N GLU A 66 -7.49 14.11 -2.14
CA GLU A 66 -7.44 15.46 -1.59
C GLU A 66 -6.20 15.66 -0.70
N LEU A 67 -5.84 14.64 0.08
CA LEU A 67 -4.64 14.63 0.91
C LEU A 67 -3.38 14.78 0.05
N LEU A 68 -3.28 14.05 -1.05
CA LEU A 68 -2.16 14.16 -1.99
C LEU A 68 -2.03 15.58 -2.59
N ALA A 69 -3.15 16.28 -2.84
CA ALA A 69 -3.09 17.66 -3.30
C ALA A 69 -2.43 18.58 -2.25
N ILE A 70 -2.69 18.36 -0.97
CA ILE A 70 -2.03 19.10 0.12
C ILE A 70 -0.54 18.72 0.19
N VAL A 71 -0.22 17.42 0.07
CA VAL A 71 1.18 16.94 0.04
C VAL A 71 1.95 17.61 -1.09
N TYR A 72 1.38 17.70 -2.30
CA TYR A 72 1.98 18.40 -3.43
C TYR A 72 2.32 19.86 -3.12
N LYS A 73 1.39 20.58 -2.47
CA LYS A 73 1.63 21.98 -2.06
C LYS A 73 2.77 22.11 -1.06
N ARG A 74 2.88 21.19 -0.13
CA ARG A 74 3.95 21.16 0.88
C ARG A 74 5.30 20.82 0.28
N LEU A 75 5.34 19.88 -0.65
CA LEU A 75 6.56 19.56 -1.41
C LEU A 75 7.02 20.79 -2.22
N ALA A 76 6.10 21.49 -2.88
CA ALA A 76 6.40 22.70 -3.62
C ALA A 76 6.98 23.79 -2.71
N GLU A 77 6.40 23.97 -1.52
CA GLU A 77 6.89 24.93 -0.51
C GLU A 77 8.29 24.53 0.00
N GLU A 78 8.50 23.26 0.38
CA GLU A 78 9.79 22.74 0.83
C GLU A 78 10.88 22.93 -0.22
N TRP A 79 10.54 22.72 -1.49
CA TRP A 79 11.50 22.85 -2.60
C TRP A 79 11.61 24.25 -3.19
N GLY A 80 10.91 25.23 -2.62
CA GLY A 80 10.95 26.62 -3.04
C GLY A 80 10.40 26.86 -4.44
N VAL A 81 9.41 26.08 -4.87
CA VAL A 81 8.76 26.14 -6.18
C VAL A 81 7.32 26.65 -6.04
N ALA A 82 6.94 27.63 -6.85
CA ALA A 82 5.54 28.03 -6.92
C ALA A 82 4.70 26.92 -7.56
N ALA A 83 3.55 26.61 -6.95
CA ALA A 83 2.63 25.61 -7.46
C ALA A 83 1.17 26.07 -7.28
N SER A 84 0.34 25.89 -8.29
CA SER A 84 -1.08 26.18 -8.23
C SER A 84 -1.88 25.07 -7.52
N TRP A 85 -3.12 25.38 -7.12
CA TRP A 85 -4.04 24.34 -6.66
C TRP A 85 -4.51 23.43 -7.78
N GLU A 86 -4.54 23.90 -9.01
CA GLU A 86 -4.87 23.08 -10.17
C GLU A 86 -3.84 21.96 -10.36
N GLU A 87 -2.54 22.28 -10.31
CA GLU A 87 -1.45 21.31 -10.35
C GLU A 87 -1.55 20.29 -9.18
N ALA A 88 -1.81 20.80 -7.98
CA ALA A 88 -1.96 19.96 -6.79
C ALA A 88 -3.13 18.99 -6.92
N LEU A 89 -4.29 19.44 -7.39
CA LEU A 89 -5.45 18.59 -7.64
C LEU A 89 -5.20 17.60 -8.79
N ALA A 90 -4.45 17.98 -9.81
CA ALA A 90 -4.03 17.07 -10.88
C ALA A 90 -3.14 15.95 -10.32
N TYR A 91 -2.20 16.27 -9.42
CA TYR A 91 -1.40 15.28 -8.71
C TYR A 91 -2.27 14.33 -7.89
N GLY A 92 -3.23 14.83 -7.11
CA GLY A 92 -4.16 14.00 -6.35
C GLY A 92 -4.96 13.02 -7.22
N ARG A 93 -5.27 13.40 -8.47
CA ARG A 93 -5.97 12.54 -9.45
C ARG A 93 -5.05 11.60 -10.23
N SER A 94 -3.72 11.69 -10.07
CA SER A 94 -2.76 10.87 -10.81
C SER A 94 -2.75 9.39 -10.41
N ILE A 95 -3.36 9.03 -9.27
CA ILE A 95 -3.45 7.65 -8.77
C ILE A 95 -3.95 6.69 -9.84
N LYS A 96 -4.89 7.13 -10.66
CA LYS A 96 -5.43 6.36 -11.80
C LYS A 96 -4.37 5.92 -12.81
N ASP A 97 -3.23 6.60 -12.88
CA ASP A 97 -2.17 6.39 -13.86
C ASP A 97 -0.99 5.56 -13.29
N TRP A 98 -1.02 5.27 -11.98
CA TRP A 98 0.03 4.50 -11.33
C TRP A 98 0.00 3.05 -11.80
N PRO A 99 1.13 2.49 -12.26
CA PRO A 99 1.18 1.16 -12.84
C PRO A 99 1.05 0.06 -11.78
N ALA A 100 0.50 -1.09 -12.13
CA ALA A 100 0.66 -2.30 -11.34
C ALA A 100 2.08 -2.88 -11.56
N PHE A 101 2.63 -3.58 -10.55
CA PHE A 101 3.81 -4.40 -10.80
C PHE A 101 3.47 -5.50 -11.82
N ALA A 102 4.43 -5.84 -12.67
CA ALA A 102 4.23 -6.75 -13.80
C ALA A 102 3.75 -8.16 -13.38
N ASP A 103 4.08 -8.58 -12.17
CA ASP A 103 3.75 -9.89 -11.61
C ASP A 103 2.40 -9.94 -10.87
N THR A 104 1.80 -8.79 -10.59
CA THR A 104 0.64 -8.68 -9.69
C THR A 104 -0.59 -9.41 -10.20
N ALA A 105 -1.05 -9.08 -11.42
CA ALA A 105 -2.31 -9.60 -11.94
C ALA A 105 -2.29 -11.14 -12.05
N GLY A 106 -1.20 -11.69 -12.62
CA GLY A 106 -1.05 -13.15 -12.76
C GLY A 106 -0.99 -13.89 -11.42
N ALA A 107 -0.28 -13.32 -10.43
CA ALA A 107 -0.19 -13.90 -9.09
C ALA A 107 -1.55 -13.86 -8.37
N LEU A 108 -2.28 -12.73 -8.43
CA LEU A 108 -3.61 -12.60 -7.82
C LEU A 108 -4.62 -13.57 -8.45
N GLN A 109 -4.64 -13.71 -9.78
CA GLN A 109 -5.51 -14.67 -10.49
C GLN A 109 -5.20 -16.12 -10.10
N TYR A 110 -3.93 -16.44 -9.88
CA TYR A 110 -3.55 -17.75 -9.36
C TYR A 110 -4.04 -17.95 -7.91
N LEU A 111 -3.72 -17.02 -7.01
CA LEU A 111 -4.04 -17.10 -5.58
C LEU A 111 -5.57 -17.13 -5.34
N LYS A 112 -6.35 -16.42 -6.14
CA LYS A 112 -7.84 -16.43 -6.06
C LYS A 112 -8.46 -17.81 -6.22
N LYS A 113 -7.76 -18.77 -6.82
CA LYS A 113 -8.25 -20.15 -6.95
C LYS A 113 -8.21 -20.93 -5.64
N TYR A 114 -7.45 -20.45 -4.66
CA TYR A 114 -7.19 -21.15 -3.40
C TYR A 114 -7.62 -20.37 -2.17
N TYR A 115 -7.67 -19.02 -2.28
CA TYR A 115 -7.97 -18.11 -1.19
C TYR A 115 -9.11 -17.17 -1.55
N ARG A 116 -9.81 -16.68 -0.53
CA ARG A 116 -10.47 -15.40 -0.62
C ARG A 116 -9.41 -14.31 -0.63
N LEU A 117 -9.66 -13.20 -1.34
CA LEU A 117 -8.76 -12.07 -1.43
C LEU A 117 -9.47 -10.82 -0.92
N ALA A 118 -8.81 -10.06 -0.06
CA ALA A 118 -9.34 -8.79 0.41
C ALA A 118 -8.27 -7.69 0.35
N ILE A 119 -8.71 -6.44 0.26
CA ILE A 119 -7.87 -5.24 0.29
C ILE A 119 -8.03 -4.53 1.64
N LEU A 120 -6.90 -4.07 2.20
CA LEU A 120 -6.85 -3.07 3.28
C LEU A 120 -5.89 -1.95 2.86
N SER A 121 -6.41 -0.82 2.41
CA SER A 121 -5.59 0.21 1.75
C SER A 121 -5.85 1.62 2.23
N ASN A 122 -4.77 2.40 2.34
CA ASN A 122 -4.76 3.83 2.65
C ASN A 122 -5.18 4.70 1.45
N VAL A 123 -6.39 4.49 0.94
CA VAL A 123 -6.89 5.15 -0.28
C VAL A 123 -8.37 5.49 -0.14
N ASP A 124 -8.88 6.39 -0.97
CA ASP A 124 -10.31 6.61 -1.14
C ASP A 124 -10.92 5.62 -2.16
N ASN A 125 -12.23 5.38 -2.06
CA ASN A 125 -12.95 4.40 -2.86
C ASN A 125 -12.86 4.66 -4.36
N ALA A 126 -12.96 5.92 -4.77
CA ALA A 126 -12.92 6.30 -6.18
C ALA A 126 -11.54 6.04 -6.79
N SER A 127 -10.46 6.37 -6.06
CA SER A 127 -9.09 6.12 -6.50
C SER A 127 -8.77 4.63 -6.56
N PHE A 128 -9.22 3.85 -5.57
CA PHE A 128 -9.04 2.40 -5.59
C PHE A 128 -9.76 1.75 -6.77
N ALA A 129 -11.00 2.15 -7.07
CA ALA A 129 -11.74 1.60 -8.21
C ALA A 129 -11.00 1.76 -9.54
N LEU A 130 -10.31 2.90 -9.74
CA LEU A 130 -9.49 3.14 -10.95
C LEU A 130 -8.21 2.28 -10.98
N SER A 131 -7.57 2.05 -9.84
CA SER A 131 -6.39 1.18 -9.73
C SER A 131 -6.76 -0.30 -9.88
N ASN A 132 -7.92 -0.71 -9.37
CA ASN A 132 -8.38 -2.09 -9.35
C ASN A 132 -8.54 -2.69 -10.76
N VAL A 133 -8.81 -1.87 -11.76
CA VAL A 133 -8.87 -2.32 -13.18
C VAL A 133 -7.56 -3.00 -13.60
N ARG A 134 -6.41 -2.58 -13.05
CA ARG A 134 -5.09 -3.14 -13.36
C ARG A 134 -4.80 -4.45 -12.64
N LEU A 135 -5.49 -4.72 -11.53
CA LEU A 135 -5.28 -5.92 -10.72
C LEU A 135 -5.93 -7.16 -11.34
N GLN A 136 -6.93 -6.99 -12.22
CA GLN A 136 -7.57 -8.02 -13.04
C GLN A 136 -8.08 -9.23 -12.23
N VAL A 137 -8.57 -8.97 -11.02
CA VAL A 137 -9.17 -9.95 -10.13
C VAL A 137 -10.32 -9.30 -9.36
N GLU A 138 -11.32 -10.10 -9.00
CA GLU A 138 -12.38 -9.68 -8.09
C GLU A 138 -11.99 -9.98 -6.65
N PHE A 139 -11.98 -8.95 -5.79
CA PHE A 139 -11.76 -9.11 -4.35
C PHE A 139 -13.07 -9.43 -3.63
N ASP A 140 -13.00 -10.33 -2.65
CA ASP A 140 -14.15 -10.72 -1.81
C ASP A 140 -14.54 -9.62 -0.81
N ALA A 141 -13.58 -8.76 -0.45
CA ALA A 141 -13.81 -7.58 0.37
C ALA A 141 -12.78 -6.47 0.05
N ILE A 142 -13.21 -5.23 0.18
CA ILE A 142 -12.36 -4.05 -0.01
C ILE A 142 -12.60 -3.14 1.19
N PHE A 143 -11.53 -2.82 1.92
CA PHE A 143 -11.53 -1.94 3.08
C PHE A 143 -10.61 -0.76 2.79
N THR A 144 -11.17 0.43 2.63
CA THR A 144 -10.43 1.66 2.33
C THR A 144 -10.35 2.56 3.55
N ALA A 145 -9.36 3.46 3.55
CA ALA A 145 -9.28 4.50 4.58
C ALA A 145 -10.51 5.40 4.60
N GLU A 146 -11.18 5.60 3.45
CA GLU A 146 -12.44 6.37 3.37
C GLU A 146 -13.56 5.68 4.14
N ASP A 147 -13.77 4.37 3.96
CA ASP A 147 -14.81 3.62 4.66
C ASP A 147 -14.55 3.52 6.18
N ILE A 148 -13.28 3.39 6.56
CA ILE A 148 -12.86 3.25 7.96
C ILE A 148 -12.83 4.61 8.67
N GLY A 149 -12.60 5.70 7.93
CA GLY A 149 -12.35 7.04 8.47
C GLY A 149 -11.01 7.15 9.20
N SER A 150 -10.00 6.36 8.77
CA SER A 150 -8.68 6.26 9.38
C SER A 150 -7.66 5.71 8.41
N TYR A 151 -6.40 6.15 8.56
CA TYR A 151 -5.25 5.65 7.82
C TYR A 151 -4.43 4.66 8.68
N LYS A 152 -3.89 3.58 8.06
CA LYS A 152 -2.81 2.78 8.63
C LYS A 152 -1.61 3.71 8.92
N PRO A 153 -0.85 3.53 10.01
CA PRO A 153 -0.78 2.36 10.87
C PRO A 153 -1.76 2.36 12.07
N SER A 154 -2.81 3.18 12.08
CA SER A 154 -3.78 3.15 13.18
C SER A 154 -4.38 1.74 13.34
N ALA A 155 -4.40 1.22 14.58
CA ALA A 155 -4.98 -0.08 14.91
C ALA A 155 -6.44 -0.20 14.47
N ARG A 156 -7.18 0.92 14.43
CA ARG A 156 -8.58 0.98 13.97
C ARG A 156 -8.79 0.33 12.60
N ASN A 157 -7.79 0.42 11.70
CA ASN A 157 -7.89 -0.16 10.36
C ASN A 157 -7.90 -1.69 10.42
N PHE A 158 -7.05 -2.27 11.26
CA PHE A 158 -6.98 -3.71 11.46
C PHE A 158 -8.16 -4.24 12.26
N ASP A 159 -8.60 -3.54 13.30
CA ASP A 159 -9.78 -3.89 14.08
C ASP A 159 -11.04 -3.91 13.19
N TYR A 160 -11.24 -2.89 12.36
CA TYR A 160 -12.33 -2.83 11.40
C TYR A 160 -12.30 -4.00 10.41
N MET A 161 -11.14 -4.27 9.80
CA MET A 161 -10.98 -5.39 8.87
C MET A 161 -11.30 -6.72 9.55
N LEU A 162 -10.76 -6.96 10.75
CA LEU A 162 -10.98 -8.20 11.49
C LEU A 162 -12.45 -8.39 11.86
N GLU A 163 -13.15 -7.34 12.31
CA GLU A 163 -14.60 -7.38 12.59
C GLU A 163 -15.39 -7.79 11.33
N LYS A 164 -15.07 -7.19 10.17
CA LYS A 164 -15.75 -7.53 8.92
C LYS A 164 -15.47 -8.97 8.46
N LEU A 165 -14.23 -9.44 8.60
CA LEU A 165 -13.85 -10.79 8.26
C LEU A 165 -14.49 -11.83 9.19
N ASP A 166 -14.60 -11.55 10.48
CA ASP A 166 -15.34 -12.39 11.44
C ASP A 166 -16.81 -12.52 11.03
N GLY A 167 -17.45 -11.40 10.65
CA GLY A 167 -18.80 -11.40 10.08
C GLY A 167 -18.97 -12.21 8.79
N MET A 168 -17.87 -12.48 8.07
CA MET A 168 -17.80 -13.37 6.90
C MET A 168 -17.48 -14.84 7.27
N GLY A 169 -17.36 -15.15 8.56
CA GLY A 169 -17.02 -16.47 9.08
C GLY A 169 -15.55 -16.84 8.94
N ILE A 170 -14.66 -15.84 8.91
CA ILE A 170 -13.20 -16.03 8.81
C ILE A 170 -12.57 -15.67 10.15
N ALA A 171 -12.00 -16.66 10.82
CA ALA A 171 -11.29 -16.46 12.07
C ALA A 171 -9.95 -15.74 11.83
N LYS A 172 -9.49 -14.94 12.81
CA LYS A 172 -8.21 -14.22 12.73
C LYS A 172 -7.02 -15.12 12.40
N SER A 173 -6.99 -16.36 12.92
CA SER A 173 -5.94 -17.34 12.63
C SER A 173 -5.92 -17.85 11.17
N GLU A 174 -6.96 -17.57 10.39
CA GLU A 174 -7.11 -17.94 8.99
C GLU A 174 -6.73 -16.80 8.03
N VAL A 175 -6.28 -15.67 8.56
CA VAL A 175 -5.91 -14.46 7.81
C VAL A 175 -4.40 -14.37 7.69
N LEU A 176 -3.89 -14.19 6.46
CA LEU A 176 -2.51 -13.79 6.20
C LEU A 176 -2.50 -12.40 5.61
N HIS A 177 -1.96 -11.42 6.36
CA HIS A 177 -1.81 -10.05 5.87
C HIS A 177 -0.55 -9.91 5.04
N THR A 178 -0.70 -9.47 3.78
CA THR A 178 0.35 -9.44 2.77
C THR A 178 0.62 -7.99 2.34
N ALA A 179 1.82 -7.49 2.59
CA ALA A 179 2.14 -6.08 2.35
C ALA A 179 3.64 -5.85 2.09
N GLU A 180 3.98 -4.70 1.52
CA GLU A 180 5.35 -4.20 1.43
C GLU A 180 5.73 -3.40 2.67
N SER A 181 4.86 -2.52 3.18
CA SER A 181 5.21 -1.54 4.19
C SER A 181 5.37 -2.15 5.59
N LEU A 182 6.59 -2.09 6.13
CA LEU A 182 6.85 -2.48 7.51
C LEU A 182 6.14 -1.55 8.50
N PHE A 183 6.07 -0.24 8.19
CA PHE A 183 5.47 0.78 9.05
C PHE A 183 3.94 0.78 9.02
N HIS A 184 3.33 0.79 7.83
CA HIS A 184 1.88 0.91 7.72
C HIS A 184 1.16 -0.41 8.00
N ASP A 185 1.82 -1.55 7.76
CA ASP A 185 1.17 -2.86 7.71
C ASP A 185 1.75 -3.85 8.71
N HIS A 186 3.03 -4.20 8.62
CA HIS A 186 3.58 -5.31 9.41
C HIS A 186 3.64 -5.02 10.90
N GLU A 187 4.03 -3.80 11.31
CA GLU A 187 4.07 -3.41 12.71
C GLU A 187 2.66 -3.49 13.35
N PRO A 188 1.61 -2.82 12.80
CA PRO A 188 0.27 -2.92 13.38
C PRO A 188 -0.41 -4.29 13.17
N ALA A 189 -0.17 -5.02 12.07
CA ALA A 189 -0.70 -6.36 11.88
C ALA A 189 -0.14 -7.34 12.92
N THR A 190 1.16 -7.27 13.21
CA THR A 190 1.80 -8.07 14.28
C THR A 190 1.22 -7.71 15.64
N ALA A 191 1.01 -6.42 15.93
CA ALA A 191 0.38 -5.96 17.18
C ALA A 191 -1.07 -6.47 17.30
N ALA A 192 -1.81 -6.59 16.18
CA ALA A 192 -3.13 -7.19 16.12
C ALA A 192 -3.12 -8.72 16.23
N GLY A 193 -1.95 -9.36 16.23
CA GLY A 193 -1.77 -10.83 16.31
C GLY A 193 -2.10 -11.56 15.01
N LEU A 194 -1.91 -10.90 13.86
CA LEU A 194 -2.05 -11.51 12.54
C LEU A 194 -0.75 -12.19 12.09
N ALA A 195 -0.88 -13.24 11.30
CA ALA A 195 0.21 -13.74 10.48
C ALA A 195 0.50 -12.76 9.34
N THR A 196 1.78 -12.58 9.00
CA THR A 196 2.21 -11.58 8.04
C THR A 196 3.10 -12.16 6.95
N CYS A 197 2.92 -11.64 5.73
CA CYS A 197 3.73 -11.97 4.56
C CYS A 197 4.31 -10.69 3.95
N TRP A 198 5.61 -10.50 4.06
CA TRP A 198 6.30 -9.34 3.53
C TRP A 198 6.65 -9.52 2.06
N ILE A 199 6.11 -8.66 1.20
CA ILE A 199 6.51 -8.55 -0.21
C ILE A 199 7.55 -7.44 -0.32
N HIS A 200 8.80 -7.79 -0.13
CA HIS A 200 9.92 -6.85 -0.09
C HIS A 200 10.27 -6.35 -1.50
N ARG A 201 9.46 -5.44 -2.04
CA ARG A 201 9.61 -4.88 -3.39
C ARG A 201 10.94 -4.13 -3.56
N ARG A 202 11.41 -3.50 -2.50
CA ARG A 202 12.68 -2.74 -2.48
C ARG A 202 13.90 -3.59 -2.10
N HIS A 203 13.87 -4.91 -2.26
CA HIS A 203 14.95 -5.81 -1.85
C HIS A 203 16.34 -5.48 -2.47
N ALA A 204 16.37 -4.83 -3.64
CA ALA A 204 17.59 -4.39 -4.32
C ALA A 204 17.94 -2.91 -4.03
N GLU A 205 17.14 -2.20 -3.26
CA GLU A 205 17.28 -0.79 -2.97
C GLU A 205 17.49 -0.57 -1.47
N GLY A 206 18.14 0.54 -1.10
CA GLY A 206 18.26 0.94 0.30
C GLY A 206 17.08 1.77 0.79
N GLY A 207 16.98 1.96 2.11
CA GLY A 207 15.98 2.83 2.73
C GLY A 207 14.56 2.27 2.72
N PHE A 208 13.60 3.14 3.00
CA PHE A 208 12.17 2.80 3.11
C PHE A 208 11.32 3.39 1.98
N GLY A 209 11.96 4.08 1.00
CA GLY A 209 11.26 4.68 -0.13
C GLY A 209 10.21 5.70 0.29
N ALA A 210 8.99 5.52 -0.20
CA ALA A 210 7.88 6.41 0.12
C ALA A 210 7.14 6.03 1.43
N THR A 211 7.73 5.16 2.29
CA THR A 211 7.18 4.84 3.62
C THR A 211 8.07 5.35 4.74
N MET A 212 7.50 5.46 5.94
CA MET A 212 8.27 5.81 7.14
C MET A 212 9.01 4.57 7.67
N LYS A 213 10.12 4.81 8.37
CA LYS A 213 10.79 3.75 9.11
C LYS A 213 9.88 3.27 10.26
N PRO A 214 9.69 1.94 10.46
CA PRO A 214 8.96 1.43 11.61
C PRO A 214 9.71 1.74 12.92
N ALA A 215 8.98 1.85 14.02
CA ALA A 215 9.58 2.08 15.34
C ALA A 215 10.46 0.90 15.78
N THR A 216 10.00 -0.30 15.47
CA THR A 216 10.73 -1.56 15.66
C THR A 216 10.62 -2.38 14.39
N GLU A 217 11.66 -3.15 14.05
CA GLU A 217 11.58 -4.07 12.92
C GLU A 217 10.63 -5.23 13.28
N PRO A 218 9.44 -5.34 12.63
CA PRO A 218 8.48 -6.36 12.96
C PRO A 218 8.99 -7.73 12.51
N LYS A 219 8.69 -8.77 13.30
CA LYS A 219 8.88 -10.14 12.86
C LYS A 219 7.81 -10.49 11.83
N VAL A 220 8.24 -10.94 10.63
CA VAL A 220 7.34 -11.42 9.58
C VAL A 220 7.40 -12.94 9.51
N ASP A 221 6.25 -13.58 9.21
CA ASP A 221 6.17 -15.04 9.14
C ASP A 221 6.64 -15.58 7.79
N PHE A 222 6.36 -14.83 6.72
CA PHE A 222 6.80 -15.14 5.36
C PHE A 222 7.45 -13.91 4.72
N ARG A 223 8.44 -14.14 3.84
CA ARG A 223 9.09 -13.06 3.09
C ARG A 223 9.35 -13.51 1.66
N PHE A 224 8.95 -12.66 0.72
CA PHE A 224 9.18 -12.83 -0.71
C PHE A 224 9.60 -11.48 -1.32
N THR A 225 10.25 -11.50 -2.48
CA THR A 225 10.63 -10.27 -3.18
C THR A 225 9.57 -9.84 -4.21
N SER A 226 8.58 -10.72 -4.47
CA SER A 226 7.54 -10.48 -5.46
C SER A 226 6.27 -11.28 -5.17
N MET A 227 5.15 -10.87 -5.75
CA MET A 227 3.91 -11.65 -5.72
C MET A 227 4.05 -12.98 -6.50
N ALA A 228 4.90 -12.99 -7.54
CA ALA A 228 5.20 -14.21 -8.29
C ALA A 228 5.92 -15.26 -7.41
N GLU A 229 6.86 -14.84 -6.57
CA GLU A 229 7.53 -15.73 -5.61
C GLU A 229 6.56 -16.29 -4.56
N LEU A 230 5.65 -15.47 -4.01
CA LEU A 230 4.59 -15.94 -3.12
C LEU A 230 3.72 -17.02 -3.81
N ALA A 231 3.28 -16.75 -5.05
CA ALA A 231 2.46 -17.69 -5.82
C ALA A 231 3.22 -19.01 -6.08
N LYS A 232 4.51 -18.93 -6.41
CA LYS A 232 5.38 -20.10 -6.60
C LYS A 232 5.55 -20.90 -5.31
N ALA A 233 5.84 -20.23 -4.20
CA ALA A 233 5.97 -20.89 -2.89
C ALA A 233 4.69 -21.60 -2.47
N HIS A 234 3.51 -21.02 -2.77
CA HIS A 234 2.24 -21.69 -2.54
C HIS A 234 2.06 -22.94 -3.43
N GLN A 235 2.47 -22.88 -4.72
CA GLN A 235 2.44 -24.05 -5.60
C GLN A 235 3.32 -25.19 -5.07
N GLU A 236 4.48 -24.85 -4.54
CA GLU A 236 5.40 -25.81 -3.92
C GLU A 236 4.79 -26.41 -2.64
N ALA A 237 4.16 -25.60 -1.80
CA ALA A 237 3.48 -26.06 -0.58
C ALA A 237 2.28 -26.99 -0.83
N LEU A 238 1.65 -26.92 -2.02
CA LEU A 238 0.58 -27.85 -2.41
C LEU A 238 1.09 -29.23 -2.85
N ARG A 239 2.38 -29.35 -3.17
CA ARG A 239 3.00 -30.59 -3.67
C ARG A 239 3.69 -31.40 -2.58
N GLY A 240 4.00 -30.78 -1.47
CA GLY A 240 4.70 -31.38 -0.32
C GLY A 240 3.82 -31.59 0.85
#